data_aab837bc038a0721335d43b63df2c622
#
_entry.id   aab837bc038a0721335d43b63df2c622
#
_cell.length_a   1.000
_cell.length_b   1.000
_cell.length_c   1.000
_cell.angle_alpha   90.00
_cell.angle_beta   90.00
_cell.angle_gamma   90.00
#
_symmetry.space_group_name_H-M   'P 1'
#
loop_
_entity.id
_entity.type
_entity.pdbx_description
1 polymer ?
#
loop_
_entity_poly.entity_id
_entity_poly.type
_entity_poly.pdbx_seq_one_letter_code
_entity_poly.pdbx_strand_id
1 'polypeptide(L)'
;MSTYQDTKDQFSNTIANLGREIEKLSQEAKKVSSLENENAKLLSENNHLENEIKILKSDFLELKDIAGNISSQLDENIYTIKDILDS
;
A
#
# COMPACT_ATOMS: atom_id res chain seq x y z
N MET A 1 -50.43 41.21 0.09
CA MET A 1 -49.63 40.18 -0.07
C MET A 1 -50.02 39.31 -1.24
N SER A 2 -49.09 38.77 -1.83
CA SER A 2 -49.29 38.20 -3.13
C SER A 2 -48.88 36.74 -3.13
N THR A 3 -49.79 35.87 -3.51
CA THR A 3 -49.54 34.48 -3.70
C THR A 3 -48.45 34.25 -4.78
N TYR A 4 -48.46 35.12 -5.76
CA TYR A 4 -47.46 35.10 -6.82
C TYR A 4 -46.05 35.32 -6.26
N GLN A 5 -45.88 36.27 -5.36
CA GLN A 5 -44.61 36.56 -4.74
C GLN A 5 -44.12 35.39 -3.89
N ASP A 6 -45.04 34.79 -3.12
CA ASP A 6 -44.73 33.61 -2.29
C ASP A 6 -44.27 32.44 -3.15
N THR A 7 -44.99 32.19 -4.25
CA THR A 7 -44.65 31.11 -5.18
C THR A 7 -43.29 31.35 -5.84
N LYS A 8 -43.03 32.59 -6.19
CA LYS A 8 -41.75 32.99 -6.80
C LYS A 8 -40.58 32.76 -5.83
N ASP A 9 -40.78 33.14 -4.57
CA ASP A 9 -39.77 32.98 -3.54
C ASP A 9 -39.51 31.50 -3.25
N GLN A 10 -40.54 30.67 -3.19
CA GLN A 10 -40.41 29.22 -3.01
C GLN A 10 -39.65 28.59 -4.19
N PHE A 11 -39.97 29.00 -5.40
CA PHE A 11 -39.31 28.51 -6.60
C PHE A 11 -37.82 28.86 -6.57
N SER A 12 -37.51 30.13 -6.25
CA SER A 12 -36.12 30.59 -6.12
C SER A 12 -35.35 29.81 -5.08
N ASN A 13 -35.96 29.58 -3.91
CA ASN A 13 -35.32 28.80 -2.85
C ASN A 13 -35.09 27.35 -3.24
N THR A 14 -36.02 26.75 -3.96
CA THR A 14 -35.90 25.37 -4.44
C THR A 14 -34.76 25.25 -5.45
N ILE A 15 -34.67 26.21 -6.36
CA ILE A 15 -33.56 26.22 -7.34
C ILE A 15 -32.22 26.39 -6.64
N ALA A 16 -32.15 27.28 -5.66
CA ALA A 16 -30.91 27.47 -4.89
C ALA A 16 -30.50 26.22 -4.14
N ASN A 17 -31.49 25.54 -3.52
CA ASN A 17 -31.25 24.28 -2.80
C ASN A 17 -30.75 23.18 -3.76
N LEU A 18 -31.38 23.08 -4.92
CA LEU A 18 -30.98 22.12 -5.94
C LEU A 18 -29.55 22.37 -6.40
N GLY A 19 -29.19 23.64 -6.61
CA GLY A 19 -27.84 24.03 -6.96
C GLY A 19 -26.81 23.60 -5.93
N ARG A 20 -27.14 23.76 -4.65
CA ARG A 20 -26.26 23.34 -3.56
C ARG A 20 -26.10 21.81 -3.51
N GLU A 21 -27.19 21.08 -3.74
CA GLU A 21 -27.14 19.62 -3.78
C GLU A 21 -26.30 19.10 -4.95
N ILE A 22 -26.44 19.74 -6.11
CA ILE A 22 -25.65 19.40 -7.30
C ILE A 22 -24.16 19.63 -7.02
N GLU A 23 -23.83 20.75 -6.42
CA GLU A 23 -22.44 21.08 -6.05
C GLU A 23 -21.87 20.06 -5.08
N LYS A 24 -22.66 19.69 -4.08
CA LYS A 24 -22.26 18.68 -3.10
C LYS A 24 -22.00 17.32 -3.75
N LEU A 25 -22.89 16.89 -4.63
CA LEU A 25 -22.74 15.64 -5.37
C LEU A 25 -21.49 15.67 -6.27
N SER A 26 -21.23 16.81 -6.90
CA SER A 26 -20.05 16.99 -7.73
C SER A 26 -18.77 16.83 -6.91
N GLN A 27 -18.72 17.41 -5.73
CA GLN A 27 -17.58 17.30 -4.83
C GLN A 27 -17.40 15.87 -4.31
N GLU A 28 -18.50 15.20 -3.98
CA GLU A 28 -18.47 13.80 -3.56
C GLU A 28 -17.96 12.89 -4.67
N ALA A 29 -18.38 13.14 -5.91
CA ALA A 29 -17.91 12.39 -7.07
C ALA A 29 -16.40 12.55 -7.28
N LYS A 30 -15.89 13.76 -7.12
CA LYS A 30 -14.45 14.03 -7.21
C LYS A 30 -13.68 13.29 -6.12
N LYS A 31 -14.24 13.27 -4.93
CA LYS A 31 -13.65 12.56 -3.78
C LYS A 31 -13.57 11.06 -4.03
N VAL A 32 -14.64 10.48 -4.56
CA VAL A 32 -14.67 9.05 -4.91
C VAL A 32 -13.61 8.73 -5.96
N SER A 33 -13.51 9.56 -6.99
CA SER A 33 -12.50 9.39 -8.05
C SER A 33 -11.08 9.44 -7.48
N SER A 34 -10.82 10.38 -6.58
CA SER A 34 -9.54 10.50 -5.91
C SER A 34 -9.20 9.27 -5.07
N LEU A 35 -10.19 8.75 -4.34
CA LEU A 35 -10.03 7.55 -3.52
C LEU A 35 -9.79 6.31 -4.38
N GLU A 36 -10.46 6.20 -5.51
CA GLU A 36 -10.24 5.09 -6.46
C GLU A 36 -8.81 5.09 -6.99
N ASN A 37 -8.29 6.26 -7.34
CA ASN A 37 -6.92 6.41 -7.80
C ASN A 37 -5.92 6.05 -6.70
N GLU A 38 -6.19 6.49 -5.48
CA GLU A 38 -5.35 6.18 -4.33
C GLU A 38 -5.36 4.69 -4.02
N ASN A 39 -6.53 4.05 -4.08
CA ASN A 39 -6.65 2.61 -3.87
C ASN A 39 -5.87 1.82 -4.92
N ALA A 40 -5.96 2.22 -6.18
CA ALA A 40 -5.20 1.57 -7.25
C ALA A 40 -3.69 1.69 -7.02
N LYS A 41 -3.25 2.85 -6.57
CA LYS A 41 -1.85 3.09 -6.25
C LYS A 41 -1.38 2.23 -5.08
N LEU A 42 -2.18 2.17 -4.02
CA LEU A 42 -1.87 1.36 -2.84
C LEU A 42 -1.83 -0.12 -3.16
N LEU A 43 -2.74 -0.60 -4.02
CA LEU A 43 -2.74 -1.98 -4.45
C LEU A 43 -1.46 -2.32 -5.21
N SER A 44 -1.03 -1.43 -6.10
CA SER A 44 0.22 -1.59 -6.84
C SER A 44 1.42 -1.61 -5.90
N GLU A 45 1.46 -0.71 -4.93
CA GLU A 45 2.53 -0.66 -3.93
C GLU A 45 2.56 -1.92 -3.07
N ASN A 46 1.39 -2.42 -2.67
CA ASN A 46 1.30 -3.65 -1.89
C ASN A 46 1.84 -4.84 -2.66
N ASN A 47 1.49 -4.97 -3.94
CA ASN A 47 2.00 -6.04 -4.78
C ASN A 47 3.53 -5.97 -4.91
N HIS A 48 4.05 -4.77 -5.07
CA HIS A 48 5.48 -4.53 -5.15
C HIS A 48 6.19 -4.95 -3.84
N LEU A 49 5.63 -4.55 -2.71
CA LEU A 49 6.17 -4.89 -1.39
C LEU A 49 6.11 -6.40 -1.12
N GLU A 50 5.03 -7.06 -1.52
CA GLU A 50 4.93 -8.52 -1.39
C GLU A 50 6.03 -9.23 -2.18
N ASN A 51 6.31 -8.75 -3.40
CA ASN A 51 7.39 -9.30 -4.21
C ASN A 51 8.75 -9.05 -3.58
N GLU A 52 8.98 -7.86 -3.03
CA GLU A 52 10.23 -7.55 -2.32
C GLU A 52 10.42 -8.46 -1.10
N ILE A 53 9.34 -8.70 -0.35
CA ILE A 53 9.39 -9.60 0.81
C ILE A 53 9.78 -11.02 0.37
N LYS A 54 9.22 -11.51 -0.73
CA LYS A 54 9.57 -12.84 -1.26
C LYS A 54 11.05 -12.93 -1.63
N ILE A 55 11.57 -11.89 -2.29
CA ILE A 55 12.97 -11.83 -2.67
C ILE A 55 13.85 -11.80 -1.42
N LEU A 56 13.51 -10.98 -0.43
CA LEU A 56 14.28 -10.89 0.81
C LEU A 56 14.29 -12.20 1.58
N LYS A 57 13.16 -12.91 1.62
CA LYS A 57 13.09 -14.23 2.26
C LYS A 57 13.98 -15.24 1.55
N SER A 58 13.96 -15.23 0.23
CA SER A 58 14.81 -16.11 -0.59
C SER A 58 16.28 -15.80 -0.35
N ASP A 59 16.65 -14.52 -0.36
CA ASP A 59 18.02 -14.08 -0.11
C ASP A 59 18.48 -14.44 1.30
N PHE A 60 17.60 -14.32 2.27
CA PHE A 60 17.88 -14.68 3.65
C PHE A 60 18.18 -16.17 3.80
N LEU A 61 17.37 -17.02 3.14
CA LEU A 61 17.58 -18.47 3.18
C LEU A 61 18.89 -18.86 2.51
N GLU A 62 19.21 -18.21 1.39
CA GLU A 62 20.47 -18.42 0.68
C GLU A 62 21.66 -18.01 1.55
N LEU A 63 21.57 -16.87 2.19
CA LEU A 63 22.61 -16.39 3.10
C LEU A 63 22.80 -17.33 4.28
N LYS A 64 21.70 -17.84 4.82
CA LYS A 64 21.73 -18.82 5.90
C LYS A 64 22.44 -20.09 5.50
N ASP A 65 22.19 -20.58 4.28
CA ASP A 65 22.84 -21.77 3.75
C ASP A 65 24.35 -21.54 3.56
N ILE A 66 24.72 -20.37 3.02
CA ILE A 66 26.11 -20.00 2.85
C ILE A 66 26.82 -19.93 4.20
N ALA A 67 26.21 -19.29 5.18
CA ALA A 67 26.75 -19.18 6.53
C ALA A 67 26.94 -20.56 7.17
N GLY A 68 25.97 -21.45 6.97
CA GLY A 68 26.05 -22.83 7.46
C GLY A 68 27.21 -23.60 6.81
N ASN A 69 27.40 -23.44 5.51
CA ASN A 69 28.51 -24.07 4.78
C ASN A 69 29.86 -23.55 5.25
N ILE A 70 29.98 -22.23 5.46
CA ILE A 70 31.21 -21.62 5.96
C ILE A 70 31.51 -22.16 7.36
N SER A 71 30.50 -22.24 8.23
CA SER A 71 30.66 -22.76 9.58
C SER A 71 31.16 -24.20 9.56
N SER A 72 30.58 -25.04 8.70
CA SER A 72 30.99 -26.43 8.54
C SER A 72 32.44 -26.54 8.05
N GLN A 73 32.83 -25.71 7.10
CA GLN A 73 34.20 -25.69 6.56
C GLN A 73 35.19 -25.24 7.61
N LEU A 74 34.84 -24.25 8.41
CA LEU A 74 35.70 -23.81 9.52
C LEU A 74 35.91 -24.93 10.53
N ASP A 75 34.84 -25.65 10.89
CA ASP A 75 34.95 -26.78 11.81
C ASP A 75 35.84 -27.87 11.27
N GLU A 76 35.71 -28.21 9.97
CA GLU A 76 36.54 -29.18 9.32
C GLU A 76 38.01 -28.73 9.30
N ASN A 77 38.25 -27.45 9.00
CA ASN A 77 39.60 -26.89 8.97
C ASN A 77 40.25 -26.92 10.35
N ILE A 78 39.50 -26.57 11.38
CA ILE A 78 39.98 -26.62 12.76
C ILE A 78 40.32 -28.05 13.14
N TYR A 79 39.46 -29.00 12.81
CA TYR A 79 39.70 -30.41 13.06
C TYR A 79 40.94 -30.92 12.36
N THR A 80 41.15 -30.56 11.09
CA THR A 80 42.30 -30.92 10.30
C THR A 80 43.61 -30.37 10.90
N ILE A 81 43.60 -29.09 11.30
CA ILE A 81 44.76 -28.46 11.93
C ILE A 81 45.10 -29.14 13.23
N LYS A 82 44.09 -29.44 14.04
CA LYS A 82 44.24 -30.13 15.32
C LYS A 82 44.86 -31.51 15.12
N ASP A 83 44.37 -32.23 14.13
CA ASP A 83 44.91 -33.56 13.77
C ASP A 83 46.37 -33.51 13.34
N ILE A 84 46.71 -32.50 12.55
CA ILE A 84 48.10 -32.28 12.12
C ILE A 84 49.01 -31.98 13.31
N LEU A 85 48.55 -31.16 14.23
CA LEU A 85 49.29 -30.80 15.42
C LEU A 85 49.51 -32.00 16.36
N ASP A 86 48.57 -32.89 16.42
CA ASP A 86 48.59 -34.04 17.28
C ASP A 86 49.41 -35.23 16.70
N SER A 87 49.70 -35.13 15.43
CA SER A 87 50.50 -36.17 14.77
C SER A 87 52.04 -35.88 14.86
#